data_c4f7b27458420fa74e8b25174246c1c7
#
_entry.id   c4f7b27458420fa74e8b25174246c1c7
#
_cell.length_a   1.000
_cell.length_b   1.000
_cell.length_c   1.000
_cell.angle_alpha   90.00
_cell.angle_beta   90.00
_cell.angle_gamma   90.00
#
_symmetry.space_group_name_H-M   'P 1'
#
loop_
_entity.id
_entity.type
_entity.pdbx_description
1 polymer ?
#
loop_
_entity_poly.entity_id
_entity_poly.type
_entity_poly.pdbx_seq_one_letter_code
_entity_poly.pdbx_strand_id
1 'polypeptide(L)'
;MRVWAISNQKGGVGKTTTTVALGSLLAASGKRTLLIDMDPHASLSGYIGVEGGAHGSVYDLFGIGGNPLPPGTLVHATKWDHLSVLPASAAMITLDRQLGTRPGMGLILSQALAELAVDFDHVLLDCPP
;
A
#
# COMPACT_ATOMS: atom_id res chain seq x y z
N MET A 1 14.31 -7.85 -1.45
CA MET A 1 13.28 -6.81 -1.65
C MET A 1 13.68 -5.54 -0.92
N ARG A 2 13.53 -4.41 -1.57
CA ARG A 2 13.76 -3.11 -0.95
C ARG A 2 12.44 -2.40 -0.70
N VAL A 3 12.33 -1.80 0.48
CA VAL A 3 11.12 -1.07 0.89
C VAL A 3 11.47 0.40 1.08
N TRP A 4 10.68 1.26 0.45
CA TRP A 4 10.86 2.71 0.48
C TRP A 4 9.59 3.35 1.03
N ALA A 5 9.72 4.14 2.08
CA ALA A 5 8.59 4.92 2.61
C ALA A 5 8.63 6.32 2.04
N ILE A 6 7.56 6.73 1.40
CA ILE A 6 7.42 8.07 0.83
C ILE A 6 6.53 8.87 1.76
N SER A 7 7.07 9.89 2.39
CA SER A 7 6.31 10.71 3.32
C SER A 7 6.54 12.19 3.06
N ASN A 8 5.56 13.01 3.42
CA ASN A 8 5.64 14.45 3.30
C ASN A 8 4.81 15.07 4.43
N GLN A 9 5.47 15.76 5.34
CA GLN A 9 4.83 16.37 6.51
C GLN A 9 3.82 17.46 6.17
N LYS A 10 3.96 18.09 5.01
CA LYS A 10 3.07 19.17 4.61
C LYS A 10 1.84 18.69 3.85
N GLY A 11 1.69 17.41 3.66
CA GLY A 11 0.62 16.87 2.85
C GLY A 11 0.62 17.46 1.45
N GLY A 12 0.07 16.83 0.48
CA GLY A 12 -0.13 17.49 -0.77
C GLY A 12 0.34 16.70 -1.96
N VAL A 13 0.28 17.37 -3.05
CA VAL A 13 0.22 16.86 -4.40
C VAL A 13 1.49 16.13 -4.84
N GLY A 14 2.64 16.49 -4.26
CA GLY A 14 3.92 15.95 -4.71
C GLY A 14 4.20 14.52 -4.27
N LYS A 15 3.66 14.10 -3.12
CA LYS A 15 3.96 12.80 -2.54
C LYS A 15 3.44 11.65 -3.42
N THR A 16 2.16 11.69 -3.79
CA THR A 16 1.55 10.66 -4.64
C THR A 16 2.18 10.64 -6.02
N THR A 17 2.39 11.82 -6.63
CA THR A 17 3.04 11.95 -7.93
C THR A 17 4.44 11.34 -7.90
N THR A 18 5.22 11.63 -6.86
CA THR A 18 6.55 11.07 -6.68
C THR A 18 6.52 9.56 -6.55
N THR A 19 5.59 9.03 -5.76
CA THR A 19 5.43 7.59 -5.57
C THR A 19 5.14 6.89 -6.90
N VAL A 20 4.19 7.42 -7.67
CA VAL A 20 3.83 6.84 -8.96
C VAL A 20 4.98 6.94 -9.96
N ALA A 21 5.65 8.10 -10.02
CA ALA A 21 6.78 8.31 -10.92
C ALA A 21 7.92 7.34 -10.62
N LEU A 22 8.31 7.22 -9.35
CA LEU A 22 9.38 6.31 -8.95
C LEU A 22 9.01 4.86 -9.21
N GLY A 23 7.79 4.46 -8.86
CA GLY A 23 7.30 3.10 -9.11
C GLY A 23 7.27 2.76 -10.59
N SER A 24 6.82 3.69 -11.42
CA SER A 24 6.78 3.51 -12.86
C SER A 24 8.17 3.36 -13.48
N LEU A 25 9.14 4.13 -13.00
CA LEU A 25 10.53 4.04 -13.46
C LEU A 25 11.15 2.69 -13.09
N LEU A 26 10.93 2.23 -11.87
CA LEU A 26 11.42 0.92 -11.43
C LEU A 26 10.79 -0.20 -12.25
N ALA A 27 9.49 -0.13 -12.46
CA ALA A 27 8.77 -1.13 -13.27
C ALA A 27 9.24 -1.11 -14.72
N ALA A 28 9.46 0.07 -15.29
CA ALA A 28 9.96 0.20 -16.66
C ALA A 28 11.36 -0.37 -16.82
N SER A 29 12.15 -0.45 -15.76
CA SER A 29 13.46 -1.09 -15.79
C SER A 29 13.39 -2.61 -15.58
N GLY A 30 12.20 -3.19 -15.55
CA GLY A 30 11.98 -4.62 -15.41
C GLY A 30 11.92 -5.11 -13.96
N LYS A 31 11.84 -4.20 -13.00
CA LYS A 31 11.75 -4.56 -11.57
C LYS A 31 10.30 -4.75 -11.18
N ARG A 32 10.00 -5.90 -10.56
CA ARG A 32 8.66 -6.17 -10.02
C ARG A 32 8.41 -5.23 -8.84
N THR A 33 7.50 -4.28 -9.03
CA THR A 33 7.30 -3.17 -8.11
C THR A 33 5.88 -3.16 -7.57
N LEU A 34 5.75 -2.97 -6.26
CA LEU A 34 4.47 -2.85 -5.57
C LEU A 34 4.36 -1.48 -4.92
N LEU A 35 3.24 -0.81 -5.17
CA LEU A 35 2.87 0.41 -4.46
C LEU A 35 1.85 0.05 -3.39
N ILE A 36 2.08 0.46 -2.16
CA ILE A 36 1.13 0.27 -1.06
C ILE A 36 0.63 1.65 -0.62
N ASP A 37 -0.67 1.85 -0.71
CA ASP A 37 -1.31 3.10 -0.31
C ASP A 37 -1.71 3.03 1.16
N MET A 38 -0.94 3.70 2.01
CA MET A 38 -1.19 3.75 3.45
C MET A 38 -1.99 4.98 3.87
N ASP A 39 -2.34 5.86 2.93
CA ASP A 39 -3.05 7.09 3.22
C ASP A 39 -4.56 6.86 3.13
N PRO A 40 -5.33 7.13 4.22
CA PRO A 40 -6.79 6.95 4.19
C PRO A 40 -7.50 7.78 3.13
N HIS A 41 -6.90 8.86 2.64
CA HIS A 41 -7.46 9.66 1.55
C HIS A 41 -7.42 8.93 0.22
N ALA A 42 -6.64 7.86 0.12
CA ALA A 42 -6.55 7.00 -1.05
C ALA A 42 -6.18 7.74 -2.35
N SER A 43 -5.34 8.76 -2.25
CA SER A 43 -4.92 9.56 -3.42
C SER A 43 -4.16 8.72 -4.44
N LEU A 44 -3.27 7.85 -3.98
CA LEU A 44 -2.53 6.93 -4.85
C LEU A 44 -3.49 5.95 -5.54
N SER A 45 -4.38 5.34 -4.77
CA SER A 45 -5.38 4.40 -5.29
C SER A 45 -6.26 5.05 -6.34
N GLY A 46 -6.73 6.26 -6.07
CA GLY A 46 -7.53 7.03 -7.02
C GLY A 46 -6.78 7.40 -8.28
N TYR A 47 -5.51 7.79 -8.14
CA TYR A 47 -4.67 8.13 -9.29
C TYR A 47 -4.48 6.93 -10.23
N ILE A 48 -4.27 5.75 -9.67
CA ILE A 48 -4.08 4.52 -10.44
C ILE A 48 -5.41 3.96 -10.96
N GLY A 49 -6.53 4.33 -10.33
CA GLY A 49 -7.84 3.86 -10.72
C GLY A 49 -8.23 2.53 -10.08
N VAL A 50 -7.62 2.17 -8.96
CA VAL A 50 -7.93 0.95 -8.20
C VAL A 50 -8.53 1.36 -6.86
N GLU A 51 -9.77 0.95 -6.61
CA GLU A 51 -10.45 1.20 -5.34
C GLU A 51 -10.42 -0.05 -4.47
N GLY A 52 -10.16 0.13 -3.18
CA GLY A 52 -10.03 -0.97 -2.23
C GLY A 52 -11.34 -1.59 -1.77
N GLY A 53 -12.49 -0.98 -2.07
CA GLY A 53 -13.77 -1.41 -1.51
C GLY A 53 -14.23 -2.79 -1.96
N ALA A 54 -14.21 -3.04 -3.27
CA ALA A 54 -14.74 -4.27 -3.85
C ALA A 54 -13.72 -5.42 -3.88
N HIS A 55 -12.43 -5.12 -3.80
CA HIS A 55 -11.37 -6.08 -4.05
C HIS A 55 -10.40 -6.26 -2.88
N GLY A 56 -10.69 -5.64 -1.74
CA GLY A 56 -9.78 -5.64 -0.61
C GLY A 56 -8.77 -4.49 -0.65
N SER A 57 -8.20 -4.21 0.50
CA SER A 57 -7.29 -3.09 0.70
C SER A 57 -6.31 -3.37 1.82
N VAL A 58 -5.41 -2.41 2.08
CA VAL A 58 -4.52 -2.45 3.23
C VAL A 58 -5.27 -2.69 4.55
N TYR A 59 -6.48 -2.16 4.67
CA TYR A 59 -7.32 -2.35 5.86
C TYR A 59 -7.51 -3.84 6.19
N ASP A 60 -7.65 -4.68 5.18
CA ASP A 60 -7.92 -6.11 5.35
C ASP A 60 -6.73 -6.90 5.89
N LEU A 61 -5.53 -6.32 5.87
CA LEU A 61 -4.35 -6.93 6.49
C LEU A 61 -4.49 -7.04 8.00
N PHE A 62 -5.24 -6.14 8.62
CA PHE A 62 -5.30 -6.02 10.08
C PHE A 62 -6.39 -6.88 10.70
N GLY A 63 -7.28 -7.44 9.91
CA GLY A 63 -8.31 -8.38 10.40
C GLY A 63 -9.35 -7.78 11.32
N ILE A 64 -9.61 -6.48 11.21
CA ILE A 64 -10.64 -5.82 12.04
C ILE A 64 -12.01 -6.36 11.67
N GLY A 65 -12.71 -6.91 12.65
CA GLY A 65 -14.04 -7.49 12.44
C GLY A 65 -14.05 -8.86 11.79
N GLY A 66 -12.90 -9.51 11.65
CA GLY A 66 -12.77 -10.82 11.02
C GLY A 66 -11.35 -11.32 11.02
N ASN A 67 -11.05 -12.27 10.16
CA ASN A 67 -9.70 -12.79 9.99
C ASN A 67 -8.91 -11.90 9.04
N PRO A 68 -7.61 -11.66 9.30
CA PRO A 68 -6.76 -10.96 8.34
C PRO A 68 -6.68 -11.75 7.04
N LEU A 69 -6.69 -11.02 5.92
CA LEU A 69 -6.53 -11.63 4.60
C LEU A 69 -5.06 -11.69 4.22
N PRO A 70 -4.65 -12.73 3.48
CA PRO A 70 -3.28 -12.81 3.00
C PRO A 70 -2.94 -11.62 2.09
N PRO A 71 -1.76 -10.99 2.23
CA PRO A 71 -1.44 -9.80 1.46
C PRO A 71 -1.44 -10.03 -0.04
N GLY A 72 -1.05 -11.20 -0.51
CA GLY A 72 -1.06 -11.50 -1.95
C GLY A 72 -2.43 -11.44 -2.58
N THR A 73 -3.49 -11.70 -1.83
CA THR A 73 -4.87 -11.63 -2.34
C THR A 73 -5.38 -10.20 -2.47
N LEU A 74 -4.68 -9.24 -1.89
CA LEU A 74 -5.07 -7.83 -1.88
C LEU A 74 -4.34 -7.00 -2.93
N VAL A 75 -3.36 -7.60 -3.61
CA VAL A 75 -2.56 -6.93 -4.64
C VAL A 75 -3.32 -6.93 -5.96
N HIS A 76 -3.33 -5.78 -6.62
CA HIS A 76 -3.98 -5.58 -7.90
C HIS A 76 -2.96 -5.22 -8.98
N ALA A 77 -3.09 -5.81 -10.15
CA ALA A 77 -2.31 -5.41 -11.31
C ALA A 77 -2.74 -4.02 -11.77
N THR A 78 -1.82 -3.27 -12.35
CA THR A 78 -2.10 -1.98 -12.96
C THR A 78 -1.96 -2.08 -14.48
N LYS A 79 -2.26 -0.98 -15.18
CA LYS A 79 -2.06 -0.92 -16.62
C LYS A 79 -0.58 -0.91 -17.03
N TRP A 80 0.33 -0.68 -16.10
CA TRP A 80 1.76 -0.71 -16.35
C TRP A 80 2.33 -2.10 -16.03
N ASP A 81 3.17 -2.62 -16.94
CA ASP A 81 3.85 -3.89 -16.71
C ASP A 81 4.76 -3.80 -15.48
N HIS A 82 4.81 -4.87 -14.71
CA HIS A 82 5.64 -5.00 -13.50
C HIS A 82 5.26 -4.06 -12.35
N LEU A 83 4.15 -3.32 -12.48
CA LEU A 83 3.67 -2.43 -11.42
C LEU A 83 2.33 -2.92 -10.88
N SER A 84 2.29 -3.19 -9.59
CA SER A 84 1.08 -3.60 -8.88
C SER A 84 0.79 -2.62 -7.75
N VAL A 85 -0.43 -2.64 -7.24
CA VAL A 85 -0.86 -1.76 -6.16
C VAL A 85 -1.66 -2.53 -5.11
N LEU A 86 -1.40 -2.21 -3.85
CA LEU A 86 -2.22 -2.60 -2.72
C LEU A 86 -2.95 -1.34 -2.26
N PRO A 87 -4.26 -1.23 -2.54
CA PRO A 87 -4.95 0.05 -2.39
C PRO A 87 -5.33 0.35 -0.95
N ALA A 88 -5.56 1.63 -0.67
CA ALA A 88 -6.15 2.09 0.57
C ALA A 88 -7.68 2.01 0.52
N SER A 89 -8.29 2.14 1.68
CA SER A 89 -9.74 2.22 1.85
C SER A 89 -10.06 3.33 2.84
N ALA A 90 -11.23 3.94 2.70
CA ALA A 90 -11.73 4.93 3.65
C ALA A 90 -11.87 4.36 5.06
N ALA A 91 -12.04 3.06 5.19
CA ALA A 91 -12.07 2.38 6.50
C ALA A 91 -10.79 2.59 7.31
N MET A 92 -9.68 2.93 6.66
CA MET A 92 -8.42 3.21 7.34
C MET A 92 -8.47 4.47 8.23
N ILE A 93 -9.43 5.34 8.01
CA ILE A 93 -9.64 6.52 8.87
C ILE A 93 -9.89 6.08 10.31
N THR A 94 -10.63 4.98 10.49
CA THR A 94 -10.96 4.45 11.81
C THR A 94 -9.92 3.47 12.33
N LEU A 95 -8.96 3.08 11.50
CA LEU A 95 -7.96 2.07 11.86
C LEU A 95 -7.14 2.50 13.08
N ASP A 96 -6.70 3.76 13.11
CA ASP A 96 -5.94 4.29 14.24
C ASP A 96 -6.74 4.24 15.54
N ARG A 97 -8.05 4.45 15.46
CA ARG A 97 -8.93 4.37 16.63
C ARG A 97 -9.12 2.93 17.08
N GLN A 98 -9.26 2.01 16.12
CA GLN A 98 -9.50 0.58 16.39
C GLN A 98 -8.25 -0.13 16.90
N LEU A 99 -7.10 0.17 16.31
CA LEU A 99 -5.83 -0.42 16.71
C LEU A 99 -5.07 0.43 17.71
N GLY A 100 -5.24 1.74 17.64
CA GLY A 100 -4.75 2.73 18.59
C GLY A 100 -3.33 2.43 19.09
N THR A 101 -3.24 2.16 20.37
CA THR A 101 -2.00 1.82 21.04
C THR A 101 -1.73 0.32 21.08
N ARG A 102 -2.50 -0.50 20.36
CA ARG A 102 -2.27 -1.95 20.37
C ARG A 102 -0.88 -2.27 19.84
N PRO A 103 -0.08 -3.01 20.62
CA PRO A 103 1.20 -3.51 20.12
C PRO A 103 0.97 -4.45 18.94
N GLY A 104 1.81 -4.39 17.94
CA GLY A 104 1.79 -5.36 16.86
C GLY A 104 1.32 -4.84 15.50
N MET A 105 0.85 -3.60 15.40
CA MET A 105 0.46 -3.02 14.12
C MET A 105 1.62 -3.01 13.12
N GLY A 106 2.78 -2.54 13.57
CA GLY A 106 3.99 -2.58 12.76
C GLY A 106 4.43 -4.00 12.43
N LEU A 107 4.20 -4.94 13.33
CA LEU A 107 4.51 -6.35 13.10
C LEU A 107 3.62 -6.95 12.00
N ILE A 108 2.34 -6.61 11.97
CA ILE A 108 1.42 -7.07 10.92
C ILE A 108 1.91 -6.61 9.55
N LEU A 109 2.26 -5.33 9.42
CA LEU A 109 2.80 -4.80 8.18
C LEU A 109 4.13 -5.47 7.81
N SER A 110 5.00 -5.64 8.78
CA SER A 110 6.31 -6.29 8.59
C SER A 110 6.15 -7.73 8.09
N GLN A 111 5.21 -8.48 8.65
CA GLN A 111 4.93 -9.85 8.23
C GLN A 111 4.34 -9.89 6.82
N ALA A 112 3.45 -8.94 6.50
CA ALA A 112 2.88 -8.84 5.16
C ALA A 112 3.98 -8.57 4.12
N LEU A 113 4.89 -7.65 4.43
CA LEU A 113 6.03 -7.35 3.54
C LEU A 113 6.93 -8.56 3.35
N ALA A 114 7.15 -9.35 4.40
CA ALA A 114 7.94 -10.56 4.30
C ALA A 114 7.30 -11.59 3.36
N GLU A 115 5.98 -11.73 3.40
CA GLU A 115 5.26 -12.62 2.47
C GLU A 115 5.32 -12.12 1.03
N LEU A 116 5.26 -10.80 0.83
CA LEU A 116 5.31 -10.19 -0.50
C LEU A 116 6.73 -10.18 -1.11
N ALA A 117 7.75 -10.38 -0.30
CA ALA A 117 9.14 -10.32 -0.74
C ALA A 117 9.48 -11.33 -1.85
N VAL A 118 8.73 -12.43 -1.93
CA VAL A 118 8.93 -13.47 -2.95
C VAL A 118 8.54 -12.96 -4.34
N ASP A 119 7.56 -12.06 -4.40
CA ASP A 119 6.94 -11.62 -5.66
C ASP A 119 7.42 -10.26 -6.14
N PHE A 120 8.07 -9.47 -5.29
CA PHE A 120 8.43 -8.10 -5.61
C PHE A 120 9.89 -7.78 -5.30
N ASP A 121 10.50 -7.00 -6.18
CA ASP A 121 11.87 -6.51 -6.01
C ASP A 121 11.88 -5.21 -5.19
N HIS A 122 10.87 -4.37 -5.37
CA HIS A 122 10.72 -3.10 -4.67
C HIS A 122 9.29 -2.91 -4.18
N VAL A 123 9.16 -2.33 -2.99
CA VAL A 123 7.88 -1.90 -2.43
C VAL A 123 7.99 -0.43 -2.04
N LEU A 124 7.06 0.38 -2.50
CA LEU A 124 6.96 1.80 -2.15
C LEU A 124 5.71 2.00 -1.29
N LEU A 125 5.91 2.53 -0.10
CA LEU A 125 4.82 2.86 0.83
C LEU A 125 4.47 4.33 0.71
N ASP A 126 3.25 4.64 0.28
CA ASP A 126 2.74 6.00 0.26
C ASP A 126 2.13 6.31 1.62
N CYS A 127 2.92 6.93 2.50
CA CYS A 127 2.56 7.14 3.90
C CYS A 127 1.66 8.38 4.06
N PRO A 128 0.77 8.38 5.08
CA PRO A 128 0.00 9.59 5.38
C PRO A 128 0.92 10.72 5.86
N PRO A 129 0.47 11.98 5.71
CA PRO A 129 1.25 13.14 6.16
C PRO A 129 1.45 13.18 7.67
#